data_49cb54d402df76b2f2ebe1b32374b7f4
#
_entry.id   49cb54d402df76b2f2ebe1b32374b7f4
#
_cell.length_a   1.000
_cell.length_b   1.000
_cell.length_c   1.000
_cell.angle_alpha   90.00
_cell.angle_beta   90.00
_cell.angle_gamma   90.00
#
_symmetry.space_group_name_H-M   'P 1'
#
loop_
_entity.id
_entity.type
_entity.pdbx_description
1 polymer ?
#
loop_
_entity_poly.entity_id
_entity_poly.type
_entity_poly.pdbx_seq_one_letter_code
_entity_poly.pdbx_strand_id
1 'polypeptide(L)'
;MSSKILFILHLPPPIHGAAMMGKYIQESELIDSSFDSYCINLATAGSLSDIGRTSFKKLLRYVLLLKHIYHVVRDIHPELVYITPNAGGKAFFKDFIVVQILKCMGYKVIVHYHNKGVSAYQSKWVYNFLYKRFFSNLKIILLAENLYKDIAKYVKREDIYICPNGIPNSCKEELKARRNNEVPHLLFLSNLLISKGVTVLLDALKILKEKEYTFVCQFVGGETSEMGAVQFSEEVDKRNLNDRIAYVGRKVGEEKEAFFRQSDVFVFPTYYYNECFPLVILEAMEYK
;
A
#
# COMPACT_ATOMS: atom_id res chain seq x y z
N MET A 1 -15.08 16.93 -26.15
CA MET A 1 -15.63 16.23 -24.97
C MET A 1 -14.44 15.56 -24.27
N SER A 2 -14.33 15.69 -22.95
CA SER A 2 -13.28 14.98 -22.20
C SER A 2 -13.57 13.48 -22.19
N SER A 3 -12.52 12.66 -22.30
CA SER A 3 -12.66 11.20 -22.26
C SER A 3 -13.18 10.73 -20.91
N LYS A 4 -14.16 9.82 -20.91
CA LYS A 4 -14.73 9.26 -19.68
C LYS A 4 -13.86 8.12 -19.15
N ILE A 5 -13.41 8.23 -17.91
CA ILE A 5 -12.63 7.19 -17.23
C ILE A 5 -13.31 6.75 -15.94
N LEU A 6 -13.43 5.43 -15.78
CA LEU A 6 -13.88 4.83 -14.53
C LEU A 6 -12.68 4.31 -13.76
N PHE A 7 -12.47 4.85 -12.57
CA PHE A 7 -11.47 4.39 -11.60
C PHE A 7 -12.11 3.42 -10.61
N ILE A 8 -11.59 2.19 -10.51
CA ILE A 8 -12.00 1.19 -9.50
C ILE A 8 -10.82 1.00 -8.56
N LEU A 9 -10.84 1.69 -7.43
CA LEU A 9 -9.69 1.89 -6.54
C LEU A 9 -9.94 1.30 -5.14
N HIS A 10 -8.87 0.92 -4.47
CA HIS A 10 -8.93 0.81 -3.02
C HIS A 10 -8.89 2.20 -2.42
N LEU A 11 -9.87 2.54 -1.59
CA LEU A 11 -9.95 3.82 -0.87
C LEU A 11 -9.97 3.58 0.64
N PRO A 12 -9.46 4.52 1.45
CA PRO A 12 -9.60 4.46 2.90
C PRO A 12 -11.08 4.54 3.34
N PRO A 13 -11.48 3.93 4.47
CA PRO A 13 -10.76 2.97 5.30
C PRO A 13 -10.71 1.56 4.70
N PRO A 14 -9.74 0.69 5.06
CA PRO A 14 -8.61 0.91 5.96
C PRO A 14 -7.45 1.66 5.28
N ILE A 15 -6.66 2.41 6.07
CA ILE A 15 -5.49 3.14 5.57
C ILE A 15 -4.33 2.16 5.35
N HIS A 16 -3.89 2.03 4.11
CA HIS A 16 -2.69 1.31 3.66
C HIS A 16 -2.20 1.92 2.34
N GLY A 17 -0.98 1.59 1.90
CA GLY A 17 -0.34 2.25 0.75
C GLY A 17 -1.20 2.33 -0.51
N ALA A 18 -1.81 1.21 -0.95
CA ALA A 18 -2.67 1.20 -2.13
C ALA A 18 -3.94 2.08 -1.95
N ALA A 19 -4.52 2.11 -0.73
CA ALA A 19 -5.68 2.95 -0.46
C ALA A 19 -5.33 4.44 -0.45
N MET A 20 -4.14 4.80 0.03
CA MET A 20 -3.66 6.18 -0.03
C MET A 20 -3.40 6.62 -1.47
N MET A 21 -2.80 5.76 -2.29
CA MET A 21 -2.65 6.05 -3.73
C MET A 21 -4.01 6.21 -4.43
N GLY A 22 -4.98 5.35 -4.10
CA GLY A 22 -6.35 5.49 -4.59
C GLY A 22 -6.97 6.84 -4.22
N LYS A 23 -6.77 7.28 -2.97
CA LYS A 23 -7.21 8.59 -2.50
C LYS A 23 -6.54 9.73 -3.28
N TYR A 24 -5.22 9.69 -3.48
CA TYR A 24 -4.49 10.71 -4.24
C TYR A 24 -4.93 10.78 -5.71
N ILE A 25 -5.26 9.64 -6.33
CA ILE A 25 -5.84 9.60 -7.67
C ILE A 25 -7.22 10.26 -7.67
N GLN A 26 -8.07 9.94 -6.70
CA GLN A 26 -9.43 10.48 -6.59
C GLN A 26 -9.45 12.00 -6.32
N GLU A 27 -8.46 12.51 -5.59
CA GLU A 27 -8.34 13.93 -5.22
C GLU A 27 -7.44 14.74 -6.19
N SER A 28 -7.05 14.16 -7.34
CA SER A 28 -6.13 14.80 -8.27
C SER A 28 -6.84 15.81 -9.17
N GLU A 29 -6.56 17.09 -8.98
CA GLU A 29 -7.02 18.18 -9.85
C GLU A 29 -6.61 17.99 -11.31
N LEU A 30 -5.44 17.40 -11.57
CA LEU A 30 -4.98 17.10 -12.91
C LEU A 30 -5.86 16.07 -13.60
N ILE A 31 -6.29 15.04 -12.89
CA ILE A 31 -7.21 14.02 -13.42
C ILE A 31 -8.57 14.64 -13.68
N ASP A 32 -9.13 15.37 -12.72
CA ASP A 32 -10.45 15.99 -12.83
C ASP A 32 -10.53 17.06 -13.94
N SER A 33 -9.44 17.79 -14.16
CA SER A 33 -9.37 18.75 -15.28
C SER A 33 -9.15 18.12 -16.64
N SER A 34 -8.54 16.91 -16.69
CA SER A 34 -8.19 16.21 -17.93
C SER A 34 -9.26 15.25 -18.44
N PHE A 35 -10.05 14.67 -17.54
CA PHE A 35 -11.00 13.60 -17.81
C PHE A 35 -12.35 13.83 -17.14
N ASP A 36 -13.40 13.25 -17.70
CA ASP A 36 -14.68 13.06 -17.00
C ASP A 36 -14.54 11.80 -16.14
N SER A 37 -14.13 12.01 -14.87
CA SER A 37 -13.68 10.96 -13.97
C SER A 37 -14.80 10.45 -13.05
N TYR A 38 -14.90 9.13 -12.94
CA TYR A 38 -15.83 8.45 -12.03
C TYR A 38 -15.03 7.49 -11.14
N CYS A 39 -15.40 7.35 -9.87
CA CYS A 39 -14.66 6.52 -8.92
C CYS A 39 -15.56 5.52 -8.18
N ILE A 40 -15.13 4.26 -8.11
CA ILE A 40 -15.76 3.21 -7.31
C ILE A 40 -14.74 2.65 -6.32
N ASN A 41 -15.14 2.54 -5.05
CA ASN A 41 -14.30 1.90 -4.03
C ASN A 41 -14.38 0.37 -4.13
N LEU A 42 -13.25 -0.29 -4.40
CA LEU A 42 -13.10 -1.75 -4.48
C LEU A 42 -13.03 -2.41 -3.09
N ALA A 43 -12.83 -1.63 -2.02
CA ALA A 43 -12.67 -2.16 -0.68
C ALA A 43 -13.97 -2.78 -0.15
N THR A 44 -13.88 -4.01 0.35
CA THR A 44 -14.99 -4.71 1.02
C THR A 44 -14.77 -4.86 2.52
N ALA A 45 -13.58 -4.50 3.03
CA ALA A 45 -13.20 -4.51 4.43
C ALA A 45 -13.43 -3.12 5.05
N GLY A 46 -14.05 -3.09 6.24
CA GLY A 46 -14.26 -1.82 6.95
C GLY A 46 -13.11 -1.45 7.90
N SER A 47 -12.26 -2.42 8.26
CA SER A 47 -11.13 -2.23 9.17
C SER A 47 -9.94 -3.11 8.80
N LEU A 48 -8.76 -2.81 9.34
CA LEU A 48 -7.56 -3.65 9.14
C LEU A 48 -7.73 -5.06 9.72
N SER A 49 -8.42 -5.20 10.84
CA SER A 49 -8.71 -6.49 11.47
C SER A 49 -9.66 -7.37 10.64
N ASP A 50 -10.41 -6.78 9.73
CA ASP A 50 -11.30 -7.48 8.82
C ASP A 50 -10.59 -8.07 7.61
N ILE A 51 -9.38 -7.64 7.31
CA ILE A 51 -8.63 -8.12 6.15
C ILE A 51 -8.34 -9.62 6.33
N GLY A 52 -8.65 -10.40 5.29
CA GLY A 52 -8.42 -11.86 5.30
C GLY A 52 -9.52 -12.72 5.93
N ARG A 53 -10.44 -12.15 6.70
CA ARG A 53 -11.57 -12.88 7.28
C ARG A 53 -12.74 -12.95 6.28
N THR A 54 -13.37 -14.11 6.15
CA THR A 54 -14.59 -14.31 5.35
C THR A 54 -15.82 -14.19 6.24
N SER A 55 -16.84 -13.45 5.79
CA SER A 55 -18.14 -13.39 6.46
C SER A 55 -19.25 -13.26 5.41
N PHE A 56 -20.45 -13.72 5.74
CA PHE A 56 -21.62 -13.59 4.86
C PHE A 56 -21.90 -12.12 4.49
N LYS A 57 -21.74 -11.19 5.45
CA LYS A 57 -21.88 -9.76 5.19
C LYS A 57 -20.90 -9.25 4.11
N LYS A 58 -19.68 -9.77 4.09
CA LYS A 58 -18.69 -9.41 3.04
C LYS A 58 -19.05 -9.96 1.68
N LEU A 59 -19.59 -11.19 1.64
CA LEU A 59 -20.07 -11.77 0.38
C LEU A 59 -21.22 -10.93 -0.19
N LEU A 60 -22.18 -10.55 0.64
CA LEU A 60 -23.29 -9.70 0.22
C LEU A 60 -22.79 -8.33 -0.29
N ARG A 61 -21.90 -7.68 0.46
CA ARG A 61 -21.27 -6.40 0.01
C ARG A 61 -20.57 -6.57 -1.33
N TYR A 62 -19.88 -7.70 -1.53
CA TYR A 62 -19.20 -7.97 -2.80
C TYR A 62 -20.19 -8.15 -3.96
N VAL A 63 -21.30 -8.88 -3.76
CA VAL A 63 -22.35 -9.01 -4.79
C VAL A 63 -22.97 -7.65 -5.13
N LEU A 64 -23.22 -6.81 -4.12
CA LEU A 64 -23.72 -5.44 -4.32
C LEU A 64 -22.70 -4.58 -5.09
N LEU A 65 -21.41 -4.71 -4.78
CA LEU A 65 -20.33 -4.04 -5.51
C LEU A 65 -20.31 -4.45 -6.99
N LEU A 66 -20.42 -5.76 -7.30
CA LEU A 66 -20.48 -6.23 -8.69
C LEU A 66 -21.68 -5.67 -9.44
N LYS A 67 -22.87 -5.64 -8.81
CA LYS A 67 -24.05 -5.01 -9.39
C LYS A 67 -23.83 -3.51 -9.62
N HIS A 68 -23.26 -2.82 -8.66
CA HIS A 68 -22.96 -1.38 -8.77
C HIS A 68 -22.00 -1.11 -9.93
N ILE A 69 -20.89 -1.85 -10.03
CA ILE A 69 -19.96 -1.74 -11.15
C ILE A 69 -20.68 -1.96 -12.49
N TYR A 70 -21.49 -3.03 -12.59
CA TYR A 70 -22.24 -3.34 -13.80
C TYR A 70 -23.18 -2.20 -14.24
N HIS A 71 -23.92 -1.60 -13.31
CA HIS A 71 -24.81 -0.48 -13.62
C HIS A 71 -24.02 0.76 -14.02
N VAL A 72 -23.01 1.14 -13.22
CA VAL A 72 -22.21 2.33 -13.50
C VAL A 72 -21.56 2.28 -14.87
N VAL A 73 -20.91 1.16 -15.25
CA VAL A 73 -20.27 1.07 -16.57
C VAL A 73 -21.28 1.13 -17.72
N ARG A 74 -22.50 0.65 -17.50
CA ARG A 74 -23.58 0.76 -18.52
C ARG A 74 -24.16 2.17 -18.63
N ASP A 75 -24.19 2.90 -17.53
CA ASP A 75 -24.77 4.24 -17.51
C ASP A 75 -23.78 5.29 -18.05
N ILE A 76 -22.52 5.21 -17.66
CA ILE A 76 -21.50 6.19 -18.05
C ILE A 76 -20.79 5.88 -19.37
N HIS A 77 -20.76 4.60 -19.80
CA HIS A 77 -20.02 4.13 -20.98
C HIS A 77 -18.57 4.63 -21.00
N PRO A 78 -17.71 4.24 -20.02
CA PRO A 78 -16.33 4.73 -19.95
C PRO A 78 -15.50 4.25 -21.14
N GLU A 79 -14.64 5.09 -21.69
CA GLU A 79 -13.67 4.73 -22.73
C GLU A 79 -12.56 3.84 -22.19
N LEU A 80 -12.24 4.02 -20.88
CA LEU A 80 -11.22 3.27 -20.18
C LEU A 80 -11.67 2.99 -18.73
N VAL A 81 -11.39 1.78 -18.25
CA VAL A 81 -11.52 1.42 -16.84
C VAL A 81 -10.12 1.21 -16.28
N TYR A 82 -9.78 2.00 -15.26
CA TYR A 82 -8.54 1.85 -14.50
C TYR A 82 -8.84 1.14 -13.19
N ILE A 83 -8.11 0.07 -12.87
CA ILE A 83 -8.35 -0.74 -11.67
C ILE A 83 -7.05 -1.09 -10.94
N THR A 84 -7.10 -1.09 -9.59
CA THR A 84 -5.99 -1.46 -8.71
C THR A 84 -6.25 -2.79 -7.98
N PRO A 85 -6.12 -3.94 -8.66
CA PRO A 85 -6.45 -5.24 -8.09
C PRO A 85 -5.33 -5.81 -7.24
N ASN A 86 -5.65 -6.88 -6.51
CA ASN A 86 -4.66 -7.67 -5.78
C ASN A 86 -3.98 -8.70 -6.70
N ALA A 87 -2.66 -8.83 -6.60
CA ALA A 87 -1.86 -9.75 -7.42
C ALA A 87 -2.00 -11.23 -7.03
N GLY A 88 -2.41 -11.54 -5.80
CA GLY A 88 -2.49 -12.91 -5.33
C GLY A 88 -3.40 -13.13 -4.12
N GLY A 89 -3.36 -14.33 -3.56
CA GLY A 89 -4.17 -14.73 -2.42
C GLY A 89 -5.67 -14.77 -2.71
N LYS A 90 -6.48 -14.82 -1.65
CA LYS A 90 -7.95 -14.88 -1.79
C LYS A 90 -8.55 -13.60 -2.41
N ALA A 91 -7.89 -12.48 -2.25
CA ALA A 91 -8.33 -11.20 -2.80
C ALA A 91 -8.30 -11.19 -4.34
N PHE A 92 -7.29 -11.85 -4.94
CA PHE A 92 -7.19 -11.98 -6.40
C PHE A 92 -8.46 -12.57 -7.04
N PHE A 93 -9.09 -13.57 -6.44
CA PHE A 93 -10.30 -14.19 -7.01
C PHE A 93 -11.47 -13.20 -7.15
N LYS A 94 -11.64 -12.29 -6.19
CA LYS A 94 -12.66 -11.24 -6.26
C LYS A 94 -12.34 -10.27 -7.39
N ASP A 95 -11.12 -9.80 -7.43
CA ASP A 95 -10.69 -8.79 -8.41
C ASP A 95 -10.65 -9.40 -9.83
N PHE A 96 -10.32 -10.69 -9.95
CA PHE A 96 -10.45 -11.45 -11.19
C PHE A 96 -11.88 -11.38 -11.77
N ILE A 97 -12.90 -11.61 -10.94
CA ILE A 97 -14.30 -11.57 -11.39
C ILE A 97 -14.66 -10.17 -11.91
N VAL A 98 -14.26 -9.12 -11.21
CA VAL A 98 -14.49 -7.73 -11.65
C VAL A 98 -13.87 -7.50 -13.03
N VAL A 99 -12.59 -7.86 -13.20
CA VAL A 99 -11.90 -7.66 -14.48
C VAL A 99 -12.53 -8.49 -15.59
N GLN A 100 -12.96 -9.75 -15.32
CA GLN A 100 -13.63 -10.56 -16.35
C GLN A 100 -14.99 -9.98 -16.76
N ILE A 101 -15.80 -9.46 -15.82
CA ILE A 101 -17.07 -8.79 -16.15
C ILE A 101 -16.80 -7.61 -17.08
N LEU A 102 -15.85 -6.73 -16.76
CA LEU A 102 -15.51 -5.58 -17.59
C LEU A 102 -15.04 -5.99 -18.99
N LYS A 103 -14.18 -7.01 -19.08
CA LYS A 103 -13.72 -7.55 -20.37
C LYS A 103 -14.86 -8.18 -21.19
N CYS A 104 -15.74 -8.95 -20.55
CA CYS A 104 -16.91 -9.54 -21.23
C CYS A 104 -17.91 -8.48 -21.74
N MET A 105 -17.97 -7.32 -21.07
CA MET A 105 -18.75 -6.17 -21.51
C MET A 105 -18.06 -5.35 -22.62
N GLY A 106 -16.82 -5.71 -23.02
CA GLY A 106 -16.08 -5.06 -24.11
C GLY A 106 -15.31 -3.80 -23.70
N TYR A 107 -15.20 -3.49 -22.41
CA TYR A 107 -14.48 -2.30 -21.95
C TYR A 107 -12.96 -2.49 -22.00
N LYS A 108 -12.25 -1.42 -22.35
CA LYS A 108 -10.78 -1.36 -22.21
C LYS A 108 -10.42 -1.26 -20.75
N VAL A 109 -9.57 -2.16 -20.26
CA VAL A 109 -9.14 -2.19 -18.86
C VAL A 109 -7.63 -2.02 -18.79
N ILE A 110 -7.18 -1.12 -17.93
CA ILE A 110 -5.80 -0.98 -17.52
C ILE A 110 -5.68 -1.31 -16.03
N VAL A 111 -4.70 -2.12 -15.69
CA VAL A 111 -4.45 -2.60 -14.33
C VAL A 111 -3.22 -1.90 -13.76
N HIS A 112 -3.32 -1.31 -12.59
CA HIS A 112 -2.17 -0.78 -11.86
C HIS A 112 -1.93 -1.58 -10.58
N TYR A 113 -0.81 -2.28 -10.51
CA TYR A 113 -0.44 -3.07 -9.34
C TYR A 113 0.33 -2.25 -8.31
N HIS A 114 -0.23 -2.17 -7.10
CA HIS A 114 0.44 -1.63 -5.91
C HIS A 114 1.00 -2.73 -4.99
N ASN A 115 0.89 -3.98 -5.40
CA ASN A 115 1.42 -5.15 -4.72
C ASN A 115 1.98 -6.15 -5.73
N LYS A 116 2.73 -7.14 -5.28
CA LYS A 116 3.24 -8.27 -6.09
C LYS A 116 2.77 -9.59 -5.50
N GLY A 117 2.99 -10.68 -6.21
CA GLY A 117 2.67 -12.02 -5.74
C GLY A 117 2.21 -12.97 -6.83
N VAL A 118 2.12 -12.54 -8.09
CA VAL A 118 1.76 -13.42 -9.22
C VAL A 118 2.75 -14.57 -9.33
N SER A 119 4.04 -14.30 -9.27
CA SER A 119 5.10 -15.32 -9.32
C SER A 119 5.02 -16.34 -8.20
N ALA A 120 4.57 -15.95 -7.00
CA ALA A 120 4.43 -16.85 -5.85
C ALA A 120 3.29 -17.87 -6.01
N TYR A 121 2.27 -17.54 -6.82
CA TYR A 121 1.11 -18.40 -7.04
C TYR A 121 1.08 -19.08 -8.41
N GLN A 122 1.91 -18.67 -9.36
CA GLN A 122 1.88 -19.13 -10.77
C GLN A 122 2.16 -20.63 -10.95
N SER A 123 2.78 -21.30 -10.00
CA SER A 123 3.00 -22.76 -10.02
C SER A 123 1.73 -23.56 -9.72
N LYS A 124 0.74 -22.95 -9.05
CA LYS A 124 -0.54 -23.58 -8.75
C LYS A 124 -1.42 -23.55 -10.00
N TRP A 125 -1.89 -24.71 -10.45
CA TRP A 125 -2.59 -24.85 -11.73
C TRP A 125 -3.82 -23.93 -11.86
N VAL A 126 -4.63 -23.78 -10.79
CA VAL A 126 -5.80 -22.87 -10.76
C VAL A 126 -5.37 -21.43 -11.00
N TYR A 127 -4.37 -20.94 -10.26
CA TYR A 127 -3.86 -19.58 -10.42
C TYR A 127 -3.26 -19.38 -11.82
N ASN A 128 -2.46 -20.35 -12.31
CA ASN A 128 -1.88 -20.25 -13.65
C ASN A 128 -2.94 -20.13 -14.74
N PHE A 129 -4.02 -20.94 -14.66
CA PHE A 129 -5.14 -20.86 -15.59
C PHE A 129 -5.85 -19.48 -15.50
N LEU A 130 -6.14 -19.02 -14.28
CA LEU A 130 -6.81 -17.73 -14.07
C LEU A 130 -5.92 -16.56 -14.47
N TYR A 131 -4.62 -16.58 -14.20
CA TYR A 131 -3.68 -15.54 -14.63
C TYR A 131 -3.61 -15.42 -16.15
N LYS A 132 -3.57 -16.54 -16.90
CA LYS A 132 -3.62 -16.50 -18.36
C LYS A 132 -4.86 -15.77 -18.87
N ARG A 133 -6.03 -16.01 -18.25
CA ARG A 133 -7.28 -15.31 -18.62
C ARG A 133 -7.30 -13.86 -18.13
N PHE A 134 -6.77 -13.61 -16.92
CA PHE A 134 -6.72 -12.28 -16.33
C PHE A 134 -5.90 -11.33 -17.21
N PHE A 135 -4.67 -11.69 -17.50
CA PHE A 135 -3.73 -10.84 -18.22
C PHE A 135 -3.96 -10.74 -19.73
N SER A 136 -4.79 -11.60 -20.33
CA SER A 136 -5.04 -11.51 -21.77
C SER A 136 -5.62 -10.14 -22.15
N ASN A 137 -5.02 -9.47 -23.14
CA ASN A 137 -5.47 -8.17 -23.68
C ASN A 137 -5.57 -7.05 -22.63
N LEU A 138 -4.67 -7.04 -21.64
CA LEU A 138 -4.56 -5.96 -20.66
C LEU A 138 -3.27 -5.16 -20.87
N LYS A 139 -3.36 -3.87 -20.61
CA LYS A 139 -2.20 -3.01 -20.33
C LYS A 139 -2.02 -2.95 -18.83
N ILE A 140 -0.77 -3.01 -18.39
CA ILE A 140 -0.43 -3.08 -16.96
C ILE A 140 0.49 -1.94 -16.58
N ILE A 141 0.21 -1.30 -15.47
CA ILE A 141 1.10 -0.32 -14.83
C ILE A 141 1.76 -0.98 -13.63
N LEU A 142 3.07 -0.85 -13.52
CA LEU A 142 3.88 -1.32 -12.40
C LEU A 142 4.59 -0.14 -11.75
N LEU A 143 4.86 -0.23 -10.45
CA LEU A 143 5.53 0.82 -9.68
C LEU A 143 7.03 0.93 -9.97
N ALA A 144 7.65 -0.12 -10.49
CA ALA A 144 9.07 -0.15 -10.83
C ALA A 144 9.37 -1.25 -11.87
N GLU A 145 10.43 -1.06 -12.65
CA GLU A 145 10.87 -2.00 -13.69
C GLU A 145 11.12 -3.42 -13.15
N ASN A 146 11.73 -3.52 -11.98
CA ASN A 146 12.03 -4.82 -11.35
C ASN A 146 10.80 -5.64 -11.02
N LEU A 147 9.61 -5.04 -10.91
CA LEU A 147 8.35 -5.74 -10.65
C LEU A 147 7.84 -6.48 -11.89
N TYR A 148 8.36 -6.19 -13.08
CA TYR A 148 8.01 -6.94 -14.28
C TYR A 148 8.28 -8.45 -14.14
N LYS A 149 9.32 -8.83 -13.41
CA LYS A 149 9.66 -10.25 -13.15
C LYS A 149 8.53 -11.04 -12.50
N ASP A 150 7.65 -10.36 -11.74
CA ASP A 150 6.51 -11.00 -11.06
C ASP A 150 5.43 -11.48 -12.06
N ILE A 151 5.26 -10.79 -13.19
CA ILE A 151 4.19 -11.04 -14.17
C ILE A 151 4.70 -11.42 -15.58
N ALA A 152 6.01 -11.46 -15.80
CA ALA A 152 6.65 -11.66 -17.12
C ALA A 152 6.19 -12.94 -17.84
N LYS A 153 5.72 -13.95 -17.10
CA LYS A 153 5.15 -15.19 -17.68
C LYS A 153 3.86 -14.95 -18.48
N TYR A 154 3.13 -13.88 -18.18
CA TYR A 154 1.76 -13.66 -18.68
C TYR A 154 1.60 -12.40 -19.53
N VAL A 155 2.53 -11.43 -19.39
CA VAL A 155 2.41 -10.10 -20.01
C VAL A 155 3.71 -9.78 -20.74
N LYS A 156 3.58 -9.30 -21.98
CA LYS A 156 4.73 -8.85 -22.76
C LYS A 156 5.22 -7.50 -22.27
N ARG A 157 6.54 -7.20 -22.44
CA ARG A 157 7.13 -5.93 -21.99
C ARG A 157 6.48 -4.71 -22.67
N GLU A 158 6.04 -4.84 -23.91
CA GLU A 158 5.35 -3.80 -24.68
C GLU A 158 3.99 -3.37 -24.12
N ASP A 159 3.40 -4.21 -23.25
CA ASP A 159 2.12 -3.96 -22.59
C ASP A 159 2.29 -3.38 -21.17
N ILE A 160 3.53 -3.07 -20.78
CA ILE A 160 3.88 -2.59 -19.44
C ILE A 160 4.23 -1.11 -19.47
N TYR A 161 3.64 -0.36 -18.54
CA TYR A 161 3.99 1.02 -18.22
C TYR A 161 4.57 1.07 -16.80
N ILE A 162 5.53 1.97 -16.59
CA ILE A 162 6.10 2.19 -15.25
C ILE A 162 5.58 3.53 -14.72
N CYS A 163 4.91 3.47 -13.57
CA CYS A 163 4.42 4.64 -12.86
C CYS A 163 4.64 4.42 -11.36
N PRO A 164 5.71 4.98 -10.77
CA PRO A 164 5.99 4.88 -9.35
C PRO A 164 4.90 5.53 -8.51
N ASN A 165 4.80 5.12 -7.22
CA ASN A 165 4.01 5.85 -6.25
C ASN A 165 4.58 7.27 -6.06
N GLY A 166 3.70 8.21 -5.78
CA GLY A 166 4.02 9.57 -5.37
C GLY A 166 3.33 9.93 -4.07
N ILE A 167 3.72 11.05 -3.50
CA ILE A 167 3.03 11.71 -2.39
C ILE A 167 2.69 13.14 -2.81
N PRO A 168 1.64 13.74 -2.25
CA PRO A 168 1.35 15.16 -2.49
C PRO A 168 2.54 16.02 -2.07
N ASN A 169 2.83 17.03 -2.87
CA ASN A 169 3.90 17.98 -2.56
C ASN A 169 3.44 18.87 -1.40
N SER A 170 3.93 18.65 -0.21
CA SER A 170 3.71 19.57 0.89
C SER A 170 4.72 20.72 0.77
N CYS A 171 4.30 21.82 0.15
CA CYS A 171 5.08 23.05 0.05
C CYS A 171 5.30 23.73 1.42
N LYS A 172 5.87 23.00 2.38
CA LYS A 172 6.19 23.55 3.71
C LYS A 172 7.64 24.03 3.69
N GLU A 173 7.86 25.30 3.40
CA GLU A 173 9.19 25.94 3.54
C GLU A 173 9.78 25.81 4.95
N GLU A 174 8.93 25.59 5.96
CA GLU A 174 9.32 25.36 7.35
C GLU A 174 10.08 24.04 7.60
N LEU A 175 10.09 23.10 6.65
CA LEU A 175 10.75 21.79 6.80
C LEU A 175 12.28 21.85 6.76
N LYS A 176 12.87 23.02 6.43
CA LYS A 176 14.32 23.19 6.28
C LYS A 176 15.06 23.60 7.56
N ALA A 177 14.39 23.73 8.69
CA ALA A 177 15.08 24.02 9.93
C ALA A 177 15.96 22.83 10.32
N ARG A 178 17.27 23.04 10.24
CA ARG A 178 18.31 22.06 10.65
C ARG A 178 18.08 21.71 12.11
N ARG A 179 17.76 20.47 12.39
CA ARG A 179 17.63 19.97 13.76
C ARG A 179 19.00 19.88 14.39
N ASN A 180 19.06 20.21 15.64
CA ASN A 180 20.29 20.11 16.43
C ASN A 180 19.97 19.31 17.71
N ASN A 181 19.48 18.08 17.53
CA ASN A 181 19.25 17.19 18.66
C ASN A 181 20.61 16.78 19.24
N GLU A 182 20.81 17.00 20.55
CA GLU A 182 22.02 16.55 21.24
C GLU A 182 22.15 15.02 21.23
N VAL A 183 21.00 14.34 21.27
CA VAL A 183 20.88 12.88 21.17
C VAL A 183 20.16 12.53 19.87
N PRO A 184 20.72 11.68 18.99
CA PRO A 184 20.07 11.28 17.76
C PRO A 184 18.70 10.64 17.97
N HIS A 185 17.69 11.13 17.26
CA HIS A 185 16.32 10.64 17.25
C HIS A 185 16.08 9.75 16.04
N LEU A 186 15.88 8.46 16.27
CA LEU A 186 15.55 7.48 15.22
C LEU A 186 14.04 7.29 15.14
N LEU A 187 13.53 7.11 13.95
CA LEU A 187 12.12 6.86 13.69
C LEU A 187 11.93 5.56 12.92
N PHE A 188 11.11 4.67 13.45
CA PHE A 188 10.48 3.57 12.72
C PHE A 188 9.01 3.89 12.55
N LEU A 189 8.51 3.91 11.30
CA LEU A 189 7.12 4.21 11.01
C LEU A 189 6.51 3.14 10.10
N SER A 190 5.83 2.18 10.71
CA SER A 190 5.06 1.11 10.06
C SER A 190 4.20 0.39 11.09
N ASN A 191 3.18 -0.35 10.63
CA ASN A 191 2.49 -1.28 11.51
C ASN A 191 3.47 -2.31 12.11
N LEU A 192 3.19 -2.80 13.32
CA LEU A 192 4.00 -3.78 14.03
C LEU A 192 3.90 -5.17 13.38
N LEU A 193 4.43 -5.30 12.16
CA LEU A 193 4.63 -6.56 11.45
C LEU A 193 6.10 -6.96 11.57
N ILE A 194 6.38 -8.20 11.90
CA ILE A 194 7.74 -8.72 12.05
C ILE A 194 8.53 -8.51 10.75
N SER A 195 7.90 -8.78 9.62
CA SER A 195 8.50 -8.62 8.29
C SER A 195 8.76 -7.17 7.87
N LYS A 196 8.19 -6.18 8.57
CA LYS A 196 8.56 -4.76 8.41
C LYS A 196 9.87 -4.41 9.11
N GLY A 197 10.49 -5.39 9.78
CA GLY A 197 11.80 -5.24 10.39
C GLY A 197 11.80 -4.75 11.83
N VAL A 198 10.67 -4.85 12.54
CA VAL A 198 10.55 -4.43 13.95
C VAL A 198 11.65 -5.07 14.81
N THR A 199 11.73 -6.42 14.79
CA THR A 199 12.72 -7.15 15.59
C THR A 199 14.14 -6.94 15.09
N VAL A 200 14.34 -6.79 13.78
CA VAL A 200 15.65 -6.48 13.17
C VAL A 200 16.18 -5.13 13.71
N LEU A 201 15.30 -4.12 13.77
CA LEU A 201 15.68 -2.83 14.31
C LEU A 201 15.96 -2.92 15.82
N LEU A 202 15.12 -3.63 16.60
CA LEU A 202 15.36 -3.83 18.03
C LEU A 202 16.73 -4.49 18.29
N ASP A 203 17.10 -5.50 17.50
CA ASP A 203 18.41 -6.16 17.61
C ASP A 203 19.56 -5.20 17.27
N ALA A 204 19.41 -4.37 16.24
CA ALA A 204 20.40 -3.35 15.90
C ALA A 204 20.54 -2.28 17.01
N LEU A 205 19.42 -1.83 17.59
CA LEU A 205 19.43 -0.87 18.70
C LEU A 205 20.09 -1.43 19.96
N LYS A 206 19.91 -2.73 20.25
CA LYS A 206 20.63 -3.42 21.32
C LYS A 206 22.14 -3.35 21.11
N ILE A 207 22.61 -3.64 19.87
CA ILE A 207 24.04 -3.56 19.55
C ILE A 207 24.57 -2.13 19.71
N LEU A 208 23.80 -1.10 19.32
CA LEU A 208 24.19 0.29 19.52
C LEU A 208 24.31 0.63 21.01
N LYS A 209 23.35 0.19 21.83
CA LYS A 209 23.41 0.39 23.29
C LYS A 209 24.62 -0.31 23.94
N GLU A 210 24.92 -1.55 23.55
CA GLU A 210 26.09 -2.31 24.03
C GLU A 210 27.42 -1.65 23.63
N LYS A 211 27.42 -0.89 22.52
CA LYS A 211 28.56 -0.05 22.10
C LYS A 211 28.54 1.36 22.67
N GLU A 212 27.70 1.61 23.68
CA GLU A 212 27.59 2.86 24.44
C GLU A 212 27.18 4.08 23.57
N TYR A 213 26.61 3.88 22.37
CA TYR A 213 26.03 4.98 21.61
C TYR A 213 24.78 5.53 22.29
N THR A 214 24.65 6.86 22.31
CA THR A 214 23.44 7.54 22.78
C THR A 214 22.45 7.71 21.63
N PHE A 215 21.18 7.35 21.83
CA PHE A 215 20.09 7.53 20.89
C PHE A 215 18.76 7.41 21.62
N VAL A 216 17.69 7.88 20.99
CA VAL A 216 16.31 7.51 21.28
C VAL A 216 15.65 7.01 20.00
N CYS A 217 14.72 6.07 20.12
CA CYS A 217 14.02 5.53 18.96
C CYS A 217 12.50 5.49 19.20
N GLN A 218 11.74 6.05 18.27
CA GLN A 218 10.29 6.05 18.34
C GLN A 218 9.73 5.06 17.30
N PHE A 219 8.86 4.16 17.79
CA PHE A 219 8.10 3.24 16.94
C PHE A 219 6.68 3.75 16.80
N VAL A 220 6.31 4.12 15.57
CA VAL A 220 5.01 4.69 15.20
C VAL A 220 4.29 3.74 14.25
N GLY A 221 3.10 3.27 14.63
CA GLY A 221 2.31 2.39 13.79
C GLY A 221 1.24 1.61 14.53
N GLY A 222 0.38 0.96 13.80
CA GLY A 222 -0.70 0.17 14.38
C GLY A 222 -0.24 -1.22 14.82
N GLU A 223 -0.91 -1.74 15.84
CA GLU A 223 -0.80 -3.14 16.24
C GLU A 223 -1.31 -4.08 15.15
N THR A 224 -0.81 -5.30 15.13
CA THR A 224 -1.24 -6.35 14.22
C THR A 224 -1.52 -7.66 14.98
N SER A 225 -2.02 -8.67 14.26
CA SER A 225 -2.15 -10.02 14.83
C SER A 225 -0.81 -10.70 15.11
N GLU A 226 0.30 -10.20 14.56
CA GLU A 226 1.65 -10.73 14.79
C GLU A 226 2.31 -10.10 16.03
N MET A 227 2.03 -8.81 16.29
CA MET A 227 2.62 -8.07 17.39
C MET A 227 1.69 -6.94 17.85
N GLY A 228 1.23 -7.02 19.08
CA GLY A 228 0.52 -5.96 19.80
C GLY A 228 1.47 -5.17 20.70
N ALA A 229 0.94 -4.15 21.40
CA ALA A 229 1.72 -3.30 22.31
C ALA A 229 2.40 -4.10 23.44
N VAL A 230 1.72 -5.10 23.97
CA VAL A 230 2.26 -5.95 25.06
C VAL A 230 3.44 -6.77 24.56
N GLN A 231 3.30 -7.49 23.43
CA GLN A 231 4.37 -8.27 22.84
C GLN A 231 5.56 -7.39 22.43
N PHE A 232 5.30 -6.18 21.91
CA PHE A 232 6.35 -5.24 21.58
C PHE A 232 7.13 -4.81 22.84
N SER A 233 6.42 -4.49 23.94
CA SER A 233 7.07 -4.15 25.22
C SER A 233 7.95 -5.29 25.74
N GLU A 234 7.47 -6.53 25.68
CA GLU A 234 8.25 -7.72 26.06
C GLU A 234 9.52 -7.87 25.20
N GLU A 235 9.45 -7.58 23.89
CA GLU A 235 10.62 -7.62 23.01
C GLU A 235 11.63 -6.51 23.30
N VAL A 236 11.16 -5.33 23.73
CA VAL A 236 12.00 -4.22 24.22
C VAL A 236 12.67 -4.59 25.55
N ASP A 237 11.90 -5.16 26.51
CA ASP A 237 12.40 -5.60 27.83
C ASP A 237 13.49 -6.66 27.71
N LYS A 238 13.28 -7.69 26.89
CA LYS A 238 14.25 -8.76 26.60
C LYS A 238 15.61 -8.22 26.11
N ARG A 239 15.61 -7.04 25.49
CA ARG A 239 16.82 -6.39 24.95
C ARG A 239 17.35 -5.28 25.86
N ASN A 240 16.69 -5.05 27.00
CA ASN A 240 17.03 -3.98 27.94
C ASN A 240 17.08 -2.59 27.29
N LEU A 241 16.03 -2.25 26.51
CA LEU A 241 15.94 -1.02 25.71
C LEU A 241 14.89 -0.02 26.20
N ASN A 242 14.29 -0.23 27.38
CA ASN A 242 13.18 0.58 27.92
C ASN A 242 13.50 2.07 28.07
N ASP A 243 14.76 2.39 28.34
CA ASP A 243 15.27 3.75 28.48
C ASP A 243 15.54 4.47 27.16
N ARG A 244 15.43 3.76 26.02
CA ARG A 244 15.80 4.25 24.69
C ARG A 244 14.66 4.24 23.69
N ILE A 245 13.59 3.46 23.94
CA ILE A 245 12.53 3.20 22.99
C ILE A 245 11.18 3.65 23.51
N ALA A 246 10.40 4.29 22.62
CA ALA A 246 9.01 4.61 22.85
C ALA A 246 8.13 4.04 21.73
N TYR A 247 7.09 3.27 22.09
CA TYR A 247 6.00 2.92 21.18
C TYR A 247 4.83 3.89 21.38
N VAL A 248 4.47 4.61 20.32
CA VAL A 248 3.48 5.69 20.42
C VAL A 248 2.15 5.35 19.73
N GLY A 249 2.02 4.11 19.25
CA GLY A 249 0.82 3.68 18.56
C GLY A 249 0.67 4.27 17.16
N ARG A 250 -0.51 4.12 16.59
CA ARG A 250 -0.82 4.60 15.24
C ARG A 250 -1.04 6.11 15.23
N LYS A 251 -0.34 6.80 14.32
CA LYS A 251 -0.50 8.23 14.07
C LYS A 251 -0.84 8.48 12.59
N VAL A 252 -1.62 9.53 12.32
CA VAL A 252 -2.06 9.94 10.99
C VAL A 252 -2.02 11.46 10.84
N GLY A 253 -1.99 11.96 9.60
CA GLY A 253 -1.99 13.40 9.33
C GLY A 253 -0.85 14.12 10.03
N GLU A 254 -1.15 15.27 10.61
CA GLU A 254 -0.15 16.15 11.24
C GLU A 254 0.59 15.52 12.44
N GLU A 255 -0.10 14.67 13.21
CA GLU A 255 0.59 13.92 14.29
C GLU A 255 1.70 13.02 13.74
N LYS A 256 1.45 12.33 12.61
CA LYS A 256 2.47 11.51 11.93
C LYS A 256 3.62 12.37 11.40
N GLU A 257 3.29 13.50 10.78
CA GLU A 257 4.28 14.44 10.24
C GLU A 257 5.20 15.00 11.34
N ALA A 258 4.67 15.24 12.54
CA ALA A 258 5.46 15.71 13.66
C ALA A 258 6.61 14.76 14.01
N PHE A 259 6.41 13.43 13.89
CA PHE A 259 7.47 12.45 14.11
C PHE A 259 8.58 12.53 13.05
N PHE A 260 8.24 12.73 11.78
CA PHE A 260 9.25 12.97 10.75
C PHE A 260 10.03 14.27 11.03
N ARG A 261 9.33 15.34 11.44
CA ARG A 261 9.99 16.62 11.78
C ARG A 261 10.93 16.53 12.98
N GLN A 262 10.68 15.64 13.93
CA GLN A 262 11.47 15.50 15.16
C GLN A 262 12.63 14.51 15.03
N SER A 263 12.62 13.65 14.01
CA SER A 263 13.61 12.58 13.88
C SER A 263 14.78 12.97 12.99
N ASP A 264 15.97 12.52 13.33
CA ASP A 264 17.19 12.73 12.55
C ASP A 264 17.42 11.62 11.54
N VAL A 265 16.98 10.40 11.87
CA VAL A 265 17.19 9.21 11.04
C VAL A 265 15.89 8.40 10.94
N PHE A 266 15.40 8.22 9.73
CA PHE A 266 14.33 7.27 9.45
C PHE A 266 14.91 5.88 9.15
N VAL A 267 14.45 4.85 9.89
CA VAL A 267 14.94 3.47 9.76
C VAL A 267 13.82 2.53 9.37
N PHE A 268 13.95 1.86 8.22
CA PHE A 268 12.92 0.97 7.71
C PHE A 268 13.54 -0.32 7.15
N PRO A 269 13.98 -1.27 8.01
CA PRO A 269 14.67 -2.49 7.61
C PRO A 269 13.70 -3.58 7.17
N THR A 270 12.75 -3.23 6.29
CA THR A 270 11.70 -4.13 5.81
C THR A 270 12.27 -5.23 4.93
N TYR A 271 11.82 -6.47 5.18
CA TYR A 271 11.97 -7.62 4.28
C TYR A 271 10.61 -8.18 3.87
N TYR A 272 9.56 -7.36 4.01
CA TYR A 272 8.20 -7.75 3.66
C TYR A 272 8.09 -8.11 2.18
N TYR A 273 7.76 -9.38 1.91
CA TYR A 273 7.77 -9.91 0.55
C TYR A 273 6.90 -9.10 -0.44
N ASN A 274 5.74 -8.63 0.01
CA ASN A 274 4.81 -7.87 -0.86
C ASN A 274 5.13 -6.38 -0.94
N GLU A 275 6.23 -5.91 -0.34
CA GLU A 275 6.66 -4.51 -0.49
C GLU A 275 7.05 -4.24 -1.95
N CYS A 276 6.49 -3.18 -2.52
CA CYS A 276 6.78 -2.79 -3.90
C CYS A 276 7.40 -1.40 -3.99
N PHE A 277 6.75 -0.43 -3.35
CA PHE A 277 7.18 0.96 -3.34
C PHE A 277 6.58 1.68 -2.12
N PRO A 278 7.23 1.63 -0.95
CA PRO A 278 6.66 2.10 0.30
C PRO A 278 6.57 3.63 0.35
N LEU A 279 5.35 4.15 0.53
CA LEU A 279 5.08 5.59 0.62
C LEU A 279 5.84 6.24 1.77
N VAL A 280 6.01 5.53 2.88
CA VAL A 280 6.70 6.05 4.07
C VAL A 280 8.15 6.46 3.81
N ILE A 281 8.82 5.85 2.82
CA ILE A 281 10.16 6.26 2.40
C ILE A 281 10.09 7.61 1.68
N LEU A 282 9.14 7.81 0.78
CA LEU A 282 8.94 9.09 0.11
C LEU A 282 8.60 10.18 1.12
N GLU A 283 7.69 9.88 2.06
CA GLU A 283 7.33 10.78 3.15
C GLU A 283 8.57 11.17 3.97
N ALA A 284 9.42 10.21 4.35
CA ALA A 284 10.66 10.51 5.08
C ALA A 284 11.63 11.37 4.27
N MET A 285 11.73 11.13 2.94
CA MET A 285 12.59 11.91 2.05
C MET A 285 12.16 13.36 1.90
N GLU A 286 10.90 13.68 2.15
CA GLU A 286 10.38 15.05 2.12
C GLU A 286 10.91 15.90 3.29
N TYR A 287 11.30 15.25 4.39
CA TYR A 287 11.78 15.90 5.62
C TYR A 287 13.33 15.95 5.74
N LYS A 288 14.05 15.91 4.64
CA LYS A 288 15.53 15.97 4.59
C LYS A 288 16.08 17.34 4.95
#